data_912ca7a7bf75f4bf92eb2ed351aad958
#
_entry.id   912ca7a7bf75f4bf92eb2ed351aad958
#
_cell.length_a   1.000
_cell.length_b   1.000
_cell.length_c   1.000
_cell.angle_alpha   90.00
_cell.angle_beta   90.00
_cell.angle_gamma   90.00
#
_symmetry.space_group_name_H-M   'P 1'
#
loop_
_entity.id
_entity.type
_entity.pdbx_description
1 polymer ?
#
loop_
_entity_poly.entity_id
_entity_poly.type
_entity_poly.pdbx_seq_one_letter_code
_entity_poly.pdbx_strand_id
1 'polypeptide(L)'
;ILMKFFFFIQKGPSHEVHKSIKTLTRIKSPYEILKQETAQGKFLWKRFQHINKRYELLLKDAKKGVTRSKVLLYHYSENQWSFTANLANELMATYPKKVIIIARSKGGEMKCSLRAQFRISDALEKALVGIEGRGGGHPNACGAVIKEEDWAVFLQKFKEEIKRGT
;
A
#
# COMPACT_ATOMS: atom_id res chain seq x y z
N ILE A 1 -1.95 7.10 -15.47
CA ILE A 1 -0.87 7.97 -14.91
C ILE A 1 -1.43 8.99 -13.91
N LEU A 2 -2.49 9.74 -14.23
CA LEU A 2 -3.05 10.80 -13.37
C LEU A 2 -3.54 10.29 -12.02
N MET A 3 -4.23 9.15 -11.94
CA MET A 3 -4.64 8.59 -10.64
C MET A 3 -3.43 8.32 -9.73
N LYS A 4 -2.39 7.67 -10.26
CA LYS A 4 -1.14 7.42 -9.50
C LYS A 4 -0.48 8.72 -9.08
N PHE A 5 -0.47 9.73 -9.96
CA PHE A 5 0.04 11.06 -9.68
C PHE A 5 -0.69 11.71 -8.49
N PHE A 6 -2.02 11.76 -8.49
CA PHE A 6 -2.78 12.36 -7.38
C PHE A 6 -2.56 11.63 -6.05
N PHE A 7 -2.47 10.32 -6.05
CA PHE A 7 -2.14 9.56 -4.84
C PHE A 7 -0.73 9.86 -4.32
N PHE A 8 0.25 10.06 -5.21
CA PHE A 8 1.64 10.19 -4.80
C PHE A 8 2.01 11.59 -4.35
N ILE A 9 1.49 12.65 -4.98
CA ILE A 9 1.74 14.02 -4.52
C ILE A 9 1.21 14.30 -3.09
N GLN A 10 0.30 13.46 -2.61
CA GLN A 10 -0.26 13.52 -1.25
C GLN A 10 0.51 12.66 -0.24
N LYS A 11 1.64 12.07 -0.61
CA LYS A 11 2.48 11.27 0.31
C LYS A 11 3.60 12.11 0.90
N GLY A 12 3.93 11.83 2.18
CA GLY A 12 5.06 12.44 2.88
C GLY A 12 4.66 13.37 4.03
N PRO A 13 5.58 14.19 4.50
CA PRO A 13 5.33 15.13 5.58
C PRO A 13 4.24 16.15 5.22
N SER A 14 3.45 16.56 6.21
CA SER A 14 2.28 17.43 6.01
C SER A 14 2.61 18.73 5.26
N HIS A 15 3.76 19.36 5.58
CA HIS A 15 4.16 20.60 4.91
C HIS A 15 4.42 20.42 3.41
N GLU A 16 4.98 19.28 2.98
CA GLU A 16 5.20 18.96 1.58
C GLU A 16 3.89 18.65 0.86
N VAL A 17 2.98 17.95 1.53
CA VAL A 17 1.64 17.65 1.02
C VAL A 17 0.85 18.94 0.83
N HIS A 18 0.82 19.81 1.84
CA HIS A 18 0.16 21.13 1.75
C HIS A 18 0.73 21.97 0.60
N LYS A 19 2.06 22.00 0.44
CA LYS A 19 2.70 22.69 -0.69
C LYS A 19 2.23 22.13 -2.04
N SER A 20 2.13 20.81 -2.15
CA SER A 20 1.66 20.16 -3.37
C SER A 20 0.20 20.49 -3.67
N ILE A 21 -0.68 20.42 -2.66
CA ILE A 21 -2.10 20.75 -2.80
C ILE A 21 -2.25 22.23 -3.20
N LYS A 22 -1.58 23.16 -2.49
CA LYS A 22 -1.59 24.59 -2.81
C LYS A 22 -1.07 24.88 -4.22
N THR A 23 -0.11 24.11 -4.71
CA THR A 23 0.38 24.27 -6.09
C THR A 23 -0.64 23.71 -7.08
N LEU A 24 -1.29 22.57 -6.75
CA LEU A 24 -2.30 21.93 -7.59
C LEU A 24 -3.53 22.83 -7.81
N THR A 25 -3.95 23.64 -6.81
CA THR A 25 -5.08 24.59 -6.98
C THR A 25 -4.82 25.68 -8.01
N ARG A 26 -3.57 25.86 -8.44
CA ARG A 26 -3.17 26.85 -9.46
C ARG A 26 -3.09 26.23 -10.87
N ILE A 27 -3.21 24.92 -11.00
CA ILE A 27 -3.22 24.21 -12.26
C ILE A 27 -4.59 24.38 -12.92
N LYS A 28 -4.61 24.85 -14.16
CA LYS A 28 -5.82 25.08 -14.95
C LYS A 28 -6.15 23.90 -15.87
N SER A 29 -5.13 23.13 -16.25
CA SER A 29 -5.27 22.00 -17.17
C SER A 29 -4.32 20.85 -16.76
N PRO A 30 -4.76 19.57 -16.83
CA PRO A 30 -3.89 18.43 -16.56
C PRO A 30 -2.67 18.39 -17.51
N TYR A 31 -2.74 19.02 -18.66
CA TYR A 31 -1.63 19.10 -19.61
C TYR A 31 -0.45 19.90 -19.08
N GLU A 32 -0.70 20.92 -18.24
CA GLU A 32 0.39 21.65 -17.58
C GLU A 32 1.31 20.72 -16.77
N ILE A 33 0.73 19.68 -16.16
CA ILE A 33 1.48 18.67 -15.41
C ILE A 33 2.11 17.65 -16.36
N LEU A 34 1.31 17.07 -17.25
CA LEU A 34 1.74 15.97 -18.13
C LEU A 34 2.82 16.41 -19.11
N LYS A 35 2.72 17.63 -19.64
CA LYS A 35 3.69 18.23 -20.57
C LYS A 35 4.70 19.17 -19.89
N GLN A 36 4.54 19.40 -18.60
CA GLN A 36 5.40 20.26 -17.79
C GLN A 36 5.49 21.70 -18.36
N GLU A 37 4.38 22.23 -18.84
CA GLU A 37 4.31 23.53 -19.53
C GLU A 37 4.53 24.72 -18.58
N THR A 38 4.14 24.60 -17.31
CA THR A 38 4.27 25.65 -16.30
C THR A 38 5.27 25.30 -15.20
N ALA A 39 5.75 26.29 -14.45
CA ALA A 39 6.60 26.08 -13.27
C ALA A 39 5.91 25.20 -12.22
N GLN A 40 4.60 25.39 -12.02
CA GLN A 40 3.76 24.61 -11.14
C GLN A 40 3.66 23.15 -11.61
N GLY A 41 3.41 22.93 -12.89
CA GLY A 41 3.37 21.60 -13.49
C GLY A 41 4.70 20.86 -13.36
N LYS A 42 5.82 21.55 -13.66
CA LYS A 42 7.19 21.01 -13.47
C LYS A 42 7.46 20.61 -12.01
N PHE A 43 7.09 21.47 -11.07
CA PHE A 43 7.27 21.19 -9.63
C PHE A 43 6.52 19.94 -9.19
N LEU A 44 5.23 19.85 -9.54
CA LEU A 44 4.39 18.70 -9.18
C LEU A 44 4.85 17.42 -9.86
N TRP A 45 5.25 17.49 -11.13
CA TRP A 45 5.76 16.35 -11.87
C TRP A 45 7.07 15.81 -11.29
N LYS A 46 8.02 16.70 -10.98
CA LYS A 46 9.30 16.31 -10.34
C LYS A 46 9.06 15.59 -9.01
N ARG A 47 8.12 16.11 -8.20
CA ARG A 47 7.74 15.46 -6.93
C ARG A 47 7.14 14.08 -7.17
N PHE A 48 6.19 13.98 -8.11
CA PHE A 48 5.61 12.68 -8.49
C PHE A 48 6.69 11.69 -8.94
N GLN A 49 7.59 12.08 -9.82
CA GLN A 49 8.67 11.20 -10.30
C GLN A 49 9.55 10.69 -9.16
N HIS A 50 9.90 11.56 -8.21
CA HIS A 50 10.71 11.18 -7.05
C HIS A 50 10.03 10.10 -6.21
N ILE A 51 8.76 10.27 -5.89
CA ILE A 51 7.98 9.30 -5.11
C ILE A 51 7.73 8.02 -5.92
N ASN A 52 7.38 8.16 -7.21
CA ASN A 52 7.12 7.04 -8.10
C ASN A 52 8.36 6.16 -8.30
N LYS A 53 9.56 6.74 -8.40
CA LYS A 53 10.80 5.98 -8.49
C LYS A 53 10.95 4.99 -7.33
N ARG A 54 10.67 5.44 -6.10
CA ARG A 54 10.71 4.58 -4.92
C ARG A 54 9.63 3.49 -4.97
N TYR A 55 8.42 3.87 -5.36
CA TYR A 55 7.31 2.93 -5.53
C TYR A 55 7.63 1.82 -6.53
N GLU A 56 8.16 2.16 -7.71
CA GLU A 56 8.50 1.19 -8.76
C GLU A 56 9.59 0.19 -8.29
N LEU A 57 10.55 0.64 -7.49
CA LEU A 57 11.54 -0.25 -6.90
C LEU A 57 10.89 -1.27 -5.96
N LEU A 58 10.00 -0.82 -5.08
CA LEU A 58 9.26 -1.70 -4.17
C LEU A 58 8.35 -2.67 -4.93
N LEU A 59 7.65 -2.19 -5.96
CA LEU A 59 6.80 -3.01 -6.80
C LEU A 59 7.60 -4.10 -7.54
N LYS A 60 8.74 -3.72 -8.11
CA LYS A 60 9.64 -4.67 -8.78
C LYS A 60 10.15 -5.73 -7.80
N ASP A 61 10.50 -5.32 -6.59
CA ASP A 61 10.97 -6.24 -5.56
C ASP A 61 9.87 -7.17 -5.06
N ALA A 62 8.68 -6.64 -4.80
CA ALA A 62 7.51 -7.45 -4.42
C ALA A 62 7.16 -8.52 -5.47
N LYS A 63 7.31 -8.20 -6.76
CA LYS A 63 7.08 -9.16 -7.86
C LYS A 63 8.07 -10.31 -7.88
N LYS A 64 9.30 -10.13 -7.38
CA LYS A 64 10.28 -11.24 -7.27
C LYS A 64 9.86 -12.29 -6.22
N GLY A 65 9.11 -11.88 -5.19
CA GLY A 65 8.59 -12.75 -4.14
C GLY A 65 7.37 -13.60 -4.55
N VAL A 66 6.93 -13.51 -5.81
CA VAL A 66 5.79 -14.29 -6.30
C VAL A 66 6.20 -15.75 -6.47
N THR A 67 5.56 -16.62 -5.69
CA THR A 67 5.77 -18.09 -5.72
C THR A 67 4.48 -18.79 -6.16
N ARG A 68 4.46 -20.13 -6.13
CA ARG A 68 3.24 -20.93 -6.33
C ARG A 68 2.24 -20.82 -5.18
N SER A 69 2.64 -20.29 -4.00
CA SER A 69 1.76 -20.10 -2.84
C SER A 69 0.51 -19.28 -3.19
N LYS A 70 -0.62 -19.62 -2.60
CA LYS A 70 -1.86 -18.83 -2.68
C LYS A 70 -1.70 -17.42 -2.09
N VAL A 71 -0.80 -17.26 -1.12
CA VAL A 71 -0.52 -15.98 -0.45
C VAL A 71 0.75 -15.37 -1.03
N LEU A 72 0.67 -14.13 -1.48
CA LEU A 72 1.81 -13.26 -1.76
C LEU A 72 2.01 -12.36 -0.55
N LEU A 73 3.11 -12.55 0.16
CA LEU A 73 3.54 -11.71 1.26
C LEU A 73 4.74 -10.88 0.82
N TYR A 74 4.65 -9.57 0.96
CA TYR A 74 5.77 -8.67 0.77
C TYR A 74 5.88 -7.71 1.95
N HIS A 75 7.08 -7.61 2.50
CA HIS A 75 7.42 -6.73 3.62
C HIS A 75 8.54 -5.77 3.21
N TYR A 76 8.40 -4.51 3.60
CA TYR A 76 9.43 -3.48 3.40
C TYR A 76 9.52 -2.53 4.60
N SER A 77 10.70 -1.93 4.77
CA SER A 77 10.93 -0.86 5.75
C SER A 77 11.01 0.47 5.02
N GLU A 78 10.17 1.42 5.42
CA GLU A 78 10.13 2.75 4.82
C GLU A 78 9.58 3.77 5.83
N ASN A 79 10.34 4.81 6.11
CA ASN A 79 9.98 5.80 7.10
C ASN A 79 9.23 7.00 6.51
N GLN A 80 9.47 7.32 5.25
CA GLN A 80 8.97 8.54 4.62
C GLN A 80 7.59 8.38 3.99
N TRP A 81 7.36 7.29 3.23
CA TRP A 81 6.11 7.08 2.51
C TRP A 81 5.49 5.71 2.78
N SER A 82 4.17 5.66 2.82
CA SER A 82 3.43 4.41 2.86
C SER A 82 2.88 4.06 1.48
N PHE A 83 3.20 2.87 1.00
CA PHE A 83 2.74 2.34 -0.28
C PHE A 83 1.94 1.04 -0.13
N THR A 84 1.64 0.61 1.11
CA THR A 84 1.02 -0.71 1.35
C THR A 84 -0.25 -0.91 0.54
N ALA A 85 -1.18 0.04 0.59
CA ALA A 85 -2.44 -0.06 -0.15
C ALA A 85 -2.24 0.02 -1.67
N ASN A 86 -1.33 0.91 -2.15
CA ASN A 86 -1.06 1.06 -3.58
C ASN A 86 -0.44 -0.23 -4.16
N LEU A 87 0.56 -0.80 -3.47
CA LEU A 87 1.19 -2.05 -3.85
C LEU A 87 0.19 -3.21 -3.82
N ALA A 88 -0.61 -3.30 -2.75
CA ALA A 88 -1.61 -4.35 -2.61
C ALA A 88 -2.66 -4.31 -3.74
N ASN A 89 -3.13 -3.13 -4.12
CA ASN A 89 -4.09 -2.97 -5.21
C ASN A 89 -3.46 -3.35 -6.57
N GLU A 90 -2.24 -2.89 -6.86
CA GLU A 90 -1.57 -3.17 -8.14
C GLU A 90 -1.19 -4.65 -8.27
N LEU A 91 -0.73 -5.27 -7.18
CA LEU A 91 -0.43 -6.70 -7.16
C LEU A 91 -1.70 -7.57 -7.22
N MET A 92 -2.81 -7.12 -6.60
CA MET A 92 -4.10 -7.79 -6.72
C MET A 92 -4.61 -7.78 -8.17
N ALA A 93 -4.48 -6.67 -8.88
CA ALA A 93 -4.83 -6.58 -10.28
C ALA A 93 -3.95 -7.48 -11.17
N THR A 94 -2.67 -7.62 -10.83
CA THR A 94 -1.71 -8.46 -11.56
C THR A 94 -1.89 -9.96 -11.24
N TYR A 95 -2.20 -10.30 -10.00
CA TYR A 95 -2.30 -11.68 -9.50
C TYR A 95 -3.66 -11.94 -8.80
N PRO A 96 -4.78 -11.89 -9.53
CA PRO A 96 -6.13 -11.92 -8.94
C PRO A 96 -6.47 -13.22 -8.18
N LYS A 97 -5.75 -14.30 -8.44
CA LYS A 97 -5.95 -15.59 -7.74
C LYS A 97 -5.22 -15.69 -6.41
N LYS A 98 -4.47 -14.66 -6.02
CA LYS A 98 -3.70 -14.66 -4.76
C LYS A 98 -4.37 -13.84 -3.68
N VAL A 99 -4.07 -14.15 -2.44
CA VAL A 99 -4.24 -13.26 -1.30
C VAL A 99 -2.97 -12.42 -1.20
N ILE A 100 -3.10 -11.11 -1.29
CA ILE A 100 -2.00 -10.16 -1.23
C ILE A 100 -1.89 -9.58 0.17
N ILE A 101 -0.72 -9.70 0.76
CA ILE A 101 -0.38 -9.10 2.07
C ILE A 101 0.85 -8.22 1.87
N ILE A 102 0.65 -6.91 1.97
CA ILE A 102 1.75 -5.94 1.92
C ILE A 102 1.90 -5.30 3.28
N ALA A 103 3.07 -5.46 3.89
CA ALA A 103 3.37 -4.93 5.21
C ALA A 103 4.52 -3.94 5.18
N ARG A 104 4.43 -2.94 6.05
CA ARG A 104 5.48 -1.96 6.28
C ARG A 104 5.82 -1.90 7.77
N SER A 105 7.09 -2.13 8.13
CA SER A 105 7.57 -1.90 9.50
C SER A 105 7.85 -0.42 9.70
N LYS A 106 7.36 0.13 10.82
CA LYS A 106 7.66 1.47 11.29
C LYS A 106 7.34 1.61 12.78
N GLY A 107 8.35 2.00 13.57
CA GLY A 107 8.16 2.32 15.00
C GLY A 107 7.64 1.15 15.83
N GLY A 108 8.16 -0.08 15.63
CA GLY A 108 7.74 -1.27 16.34
C GLY A 108 6.37 -1.82 15.94
N GLU A 109 5.80 -1.30 14.84
CA GLU A 109 4.51 -1.75 14.32
C GLU A 109 4.63 -2.20 12.85
N MET A 110 3.89 -3.26 12.54
CA MET A 110 3.66 -3.76 11.19
C MET A 110 2.33 -3.23 10.68
N LYS A 111 2.36 -2.24 9.76
CA LYS A 111 1.17 -1.69 9.10
C LYS A 111 0.95 -2.40 7.79
N CYS A 112 -0.15 -3.14 7.66
CA CYS A 112 -0.39 -3.95 6.48
C CYS A 112 -1.69 -3.63 5.75
N SER A 113 -1.70 -3.97 4.46
CA SER A 113 -2.86 -3.96 3.59
C SER A 113 -3.06 -5.35 3.02
N LEU A 114 -4.27 -5.88 3.15
CA LEU A 114 -4.67 -7.21 2.72
C LEU A 114 -5.71 -7.10 1.60
N ARG A 115 -5.55 -7.88 0.53
CA ARG A 115 -6.48 -7.90 -0.61
C ARG A 115 -6.70 -9.33 -1.09
N ALA A 116 -7.94 -9.64 -1.48
CA ALA A 116 -8.30 -10.88 -2.13
C ALA A 116 -9.52 -10.68 -3.03
N GLN A 117 -9.82 -11.61 -3.94
CA GLN A 117 -11.06 -11.61 -4.72
C GLN A 117 -12.25 -12.22 -3.96
N PHE A 118 -12.02 -12.71 -2.75
CA PHE A 118 -13.03 -13.28 -1.87
C PHE A 118 -12.97 -12.61 -0.49
N ARG A 119 -13.98 -12.88 0.34
CA ARG A 119 -14.09 -12.29 1.68
C ARG A 119 -12.95 -12.76 2.60
N ILE A 120 -12.19 -11.79 3.12
CA ILE A 120 -11.06 -12.01 4.04
C ILE A 120 -11.24 -11.27 5.38
N SER A 121 -12.30 -10.49 5.53
CA SER A 121 -12.58 -9.72 6.77
C SER A 121 -12.70 -10.65 7.98
N ASP A 122 -13.43 -11.75 7.85
CA ASP A 122 -13.70 -12.69 8.94
C ASP A 122 -12.41 -13.45 9.35
N ALA A 123 -11.57 -13.78 8.36
CA ALA A 123 -10.25 -14.36 8.63
C ALA A 123 -9.33 -13.37 9.37
N LEU A 124 -9.42 -12.07 9.04
CA LEU A 124 -8.68 -11.03 9.75
C LEU A 124 -9.15 -10.89 11.20
N GLU A 125 -10.46 -10.82 11.44
CA GLU A 125 -11.03 -10.73 12.78
C GLU A 125 -10.59 -11.88 13.67
N LYS A 126 -10.67 -13.11 13.16
CA LYS A 126 -10.21 -14.30 13.89
C LYS A 126 -8.70 -14.30 14.15
N ALA A 127 -7.91 -13.86 13.17
CA ALA A 127 -6.46 -13.78 13.30
C ALA A 127 -6.00 -12.75 14.35
N LEU A 128 -6.81 -11.73 14.61
CA LEU A 128 -6.51 -10.70 15.61
C LEU A 128 -6.81 -11.12 17.04
N VAL A 129 -7.52 -12.22 17.26
CA VAL A 129 -7.82 -12.71 18.64
C VAL A 129 -6.53 -13.04 19.36
N GLY A 130 -6.28 -12.37 20.51
CA GLY A 130 -5.07 -12.55 21.31
C GLY A 130 -3.79 -12.01 20.68
N ILE A 131 -3.92 -11.02 19.77
CA ILE A 131 -2.82 -10.31 19.13
C ILE A 131 -2.87 -8.85 19.56
N GLU A 132 -1.73 -8.27 19.92
CA GLU A 132 -1.65 -6.83 20.17
C GLU A 132 -1.66 -6.08 18.83
N GLY A 133 -2.86 -5.68 18.43
CA GLY A 133 -3.08 -5.03 17.14
C GLY A 133 -4.54 -4.68 16.91
N ARG A 134 -4.78 -4.03 15.79
CA ARG A 134 -6.13 -3.68 15.32
C ARG A 134 -6.21 -3.77 13.80
N GLY A 135 -7.37 -4.07 13.29
CA GLY A 135 -7.59 -4.16 11.85
C GLY A 135 -9.08 -4.16 11.51
N GLY A 136 -9.35 -4.08 10.24
CA GLY A 136 -10.70 -4.09 9.68
C GLY A 136 -10.71 -3.58 8.24
N GLY A 137 -11.90 -3.37 7.71
CA GLY A 137 -12.08 -2.86 6.36
C GLY A 137 -13.27 -3.48 5.65
N HIS A 138 -13.21 -3.46 4.32
CA HIS A 138 -14.22 -4.07 3.46
C HIS A 138 -13.99 -5.59 3.33
N PRO A 139 -15.01 -6.37 2.91
CA PRO A 139 -14.89 -7.83 2.81
C PRO A 139 -13.61 -8.32 2.11
N ASN A 140 -13.21 -7.67 1.01
CA ASN A 140 -12.10 -8.09 0.16
C ASN A 140 -10.84 -7.20 0.31
N ALA A 141 -10.91 -6.13 1.11
CA ALA A 141 -9.86 -5.12 1.21
C ALA A 141 -9.76 -4.61 2.65
N CYS A 142 -8.85 -5.21 3.40
CA CYS A 142 -8.62 -4.90 4.81
C CYS A 142 -7.28 -4.22 5.03
N GLY A 143 -7.14 -3.62 6.21
CA GLY A 143 -5.89 -3.12 6.76
C GLY A 143 -5.74 -3.51 8.21
N ALA A 144 -4.49 -3.65 8.68
CA ALA A 144 -4.21 -3.90 10.07
C ALA A 144 -2.92 -3.22 10.53
N VAL A 145 -2.84 -2.98 11.81
CA VAL A 145 -1.63 -2.54 12.52
C VAL A 145 -1.39 -3.54 13.63
N ILE A 146 -0.25 -4.22 13.58
CA ILE A 146 0.11 -5.30 14.49
C ILE A 146 1.44 -4.93 15.15
N LYS A 147 1.64 -5.21 16.42
CA LYS A 147 2.95 -5.11 17.05
C LYS A 147 3.93 -6.04 16.35
N GLU A 148 5.18 -5.58 16.19
CA GLU A 148 6.19 -6.33 15.44
C GLU A 148 6.48 -7.71 16.07
N GLU A 149 6.44 -7.82 17.39
CA GLU A 149 6.59 -9.07 18.15
C GLU A 149 5.48 -10.10 17.86
N ASP A 150 4.26 -9.64 17.62
CA ASP A 150 3.10 -10.49 17.30
C ASP A 150 2.94 -10.81 15.82
N TRP A 151 3.73 -10.17 14.96
CA TRP A 151 3.57 -10.26 13.51
C TRP A 151 3.62 -11.69 12.96
N ALA A 152 4.56 -12.48 13.43
CA ALA A 152 4.71 -13.87 12.98
C ALA A 152 3.49 -14.73 13.34
N VAL A 153 2.99 -14.60 14.58
CA VAL A 153 1.80 -15.30 15.08
C VAL A 153 0.55 -14.88 14.32
N PHE A 154 0.38 -13.56 14.11
CA PHE A 154 -0.72 -13.04 13.30
C PHE A 154 -0.72 -13.63 11.89
N LEU A 155 0.43 -13.62 11.21
CA LEU A 155 0.54 -14.16 9.85
C LEU A 155 0.19 -15.65 9.78
N GLN A 156 0.62 -16.43 10.76
CA GLN A 156 0.29 -17.84 10.84
C GLN A 156 -1.22 -18.03 10.98
N LYS A 157 -1.85 -17.40 11.97
CA LYS A 157 -3.30 -17.45 12.19
C LYS A 157 -4.09 -17.03 10.95
N PHE A 158 -3.72 -15.90 10.34
CA PHE A 158 -4.40 -15.42 9.14
C PHE A 158 -4.31 -16.39 7.97
N LYS A 159 -3.13 -16.98 7.72
CA LYS A 159 -2.95 -17.97 6.65
C LYS A 159 -3.75 -19.27 6.92
N GLU A 160 -3.87 -19.70 8.18
CA GLU A 160 -4.68 -20.83 8.56
C GLU A 160 -6.17 -20.58 8.31
N GLU A 161 -6.68 -19.43 8.71
CA GLU A 161 -8.08 -19.04 8.46
C GLU A 161 -8.40 -18.94 6.95
N ILE A 162 -7.47 -18.41 6.13
CA ILE A 162 -7.62 -18.40 4.67
C ILE A 162 -7.68 -19.82 4.09
N LYS A 163 -6.92 -20.78 4.63
CA LYS A 163 -6.97 -22.17 4.16
C LYS A 163 -8.27 -22.88 4.55
N ARG A 164 -8.86 -22.55 5.72
CA ARG A 164 -10.12 -23.14 6.20
C ARG A 164 -11.33 -22.62 5.43
N GLY A 165 -11.29 -21.38 4.94
CA GLY A 165 -12.41 -20.73 4.26
C GLY A 165 -12.41 -20.90 2.73
N THR A 166 -11.48 -21.67 2.20
CA THR A 166 -11.33 -21.98 0.76
C THR A 166 -11.19 -23.46 0.49
#